data_575a902ab4c86eb5fd496c9dcdf4e981
#
_entry.id   575a902ab4c86eb5fd496c9dcdf4e981
#
_cell.length_a   1.000
_cell.length_b   1.000
_cell.length_c   1.000
_cell.angle_alpha   90.00
_cell.angle_beta   90.00
_cell.angle_gamma   90.00
#
_symmetry.space_group_name_H-M   'P 1'
#
loop_
_entity.id
_entity.type
_entity.pdbx_description
1 polymer ?
#
loop_
_entity_poly.entity_id
_entity_poly.type
_entity_poly.pdbx_seq_one_letter_code
_entity_poly.pdbx_strand_id
1 'polypeptide(L)'
;TYMAGKWHLGQSPELLPSARGFDHTVALADSGADNWEQKPYLPIYEQANWFADGERFDLPDDFYSSRFLVDKIIGFIDSNAGSEAPFFAYLPFQAVHIPVQAPQSFIDRYEGVYDDGWEVLRAKRYKAAQALGLVPANSAMEPMASTESWQNLEPKTKRYQAKRMAVYAAMVEAMDFHIGRLIQHLKD
;
A
#
# COMPACT_ATOMS: atom_id res chain seq x y z
N THR A 1 18.78 7.86 -10.03
CA THR A 1 17.77 6.79 -9.80
C THR A 1 17.38 6.76 -8.33
N TYR A 2 16.07 6.61 -8.01
CA TYR A 2 15.52 6.76 -6.67
C TYR A 2 14.64 5.57 -6.30
N MET A 3 14.66 5.16 -5.02
CA MET A 3 13.75 4.14 -4.51
C MET A 3 13.25 4.50 -3.12
N ALA A 4 11.94 4.49 -2.91
CA ALA A 4 11.36 4.61 -1.58
C ALA A 4 10.23 3.59 -1.39
N GLY A 5 10.40 2.64 -0.45
CA GLY A 5 9.37 1.65 -0.17
C GLY A 5 9.87 0.26 0.19
N LYS A 6 9.00 -0.73 -0.03
CA LYS A 6 9.28 -2.12 0.27
C LYS A 6 10.24 -2.73 -0.75
N TRP A 7 11.32 -3.33 -0.27
CA TRP A 7 12.33 -4.00 -1.09
C TRP A 7 12.13 -5.51 -1.18
N HIS A 8 12.17 -6.21 -0.05
CA HIS A 8 11.93 -7.66 0.11
C HIS A 8 12.87 -8.58 -0.69
N LEU A 9 14.08 -8.13 -1.00
CA LEU A 9 15.09 -8.89 -1.75
C LEU A 9 16.39 -9.11 -0.96
N GLY A 10 16.34 -8.93 0.34
CA GLY A 10 17.44 -9.16 1.27
C GLY A 10 17.78 -7.95 2.12
N GLN A 11 18.57 -8.21 3.19
CA GLN A 11 18.90 -7.23 4.24
C GLN A 11 20.41 -6.99 4.36
N SER A 12 21.25 -7.86 3.77
CA SER A 12 22.69 -7.65 3.80
C SER A 12 23.08 -6.52 2.85
N PRO A 13 24.15 -5.75 3.15
CA PRO A 13 24.50 -4.53 2.41
C PRO A 13 24.52 -4.70 0.88
N GLU A 14 25.06 -5.81 0.40
CA GLU A 14 25.17 -6.11 -1.04
C GLU A 14 23.83 -6.44 -1.72
N LEU A 15 22.76 -6.67 -0.93
CA LEU A 15 21.41 -6.97 -1.42
C LEU A 15 20.47 -5.76 -1.34
N LEU A 16 20.86 -4.70 -0.64
CA LEU A 16 20.05 -3.49 -0.51
C LEU A 16 19.94 -2.74 -1.85
N PRO A 17 18.89 -1.94 -2.06
CA PRO A 17 18.68 -1.24 -3.33
C PRO A 17 19.83 -0.28 -3.68
N SER A 18 20.50 0.32 -2.71
CA SER A 18 21.70 1.16 -2.90
C SER A 18 22.86 0.41 -3.57
N ALA A 19 22.99 -0.91 -3.32
CA ALA A 19 23.96 -1.77 -3.98
C ALA A 19 23.44 -2.37 -5.31
N ARG A 20 22.21 -2.06 -5.70
CA ARG A 20 21.51 -2.59 -6.88
C ARG A 20 21.18 -1.53 -7.93
N GLY A 21 21.85 -0.37 -7.88
CA GLY A 21 21.78 0.65 -8.91
C GLY A 21 20.83 1.80 -8.64
N PHE A 22 20.35 1.96 -7.41
CA PHE A 22 19.64 3.15 -6.98
C PHE A 22 20.60 4.10 -6.26
N ASP A 23 20.63 5.38 -6.69
CA ASP A 23 21.53 6.41 -6.13
C ASP A 23 21.05 6.90 -4.77
N HIS A 24 19.71 7.06 -4.60
CA HIS A 24 19.10 7.43 -3.32
C HIS A 24 17.98 6.47 -2.97
N THR A 25 18.00 6.00 -1.73
CA THR A 25 17.08 4.96 -1.28
C THR A 25 16.57 5.20 0.14
N VAL A 26 15.27 4.90 0.37
CA VAL A 26 14.72 4.60 1.70
C VAL A 26 13.90 3.33 1.59
N ALA A 27 14.35 2.26 2.20
CA ALA A 27 13.81 0.92 1.97
C ALA A 27 13.43 0.20 3.26
N LEU A 28 12.22 -0.37 3.29
CA LEU A 28 11.89 -1.48 4.15
C LEU A 28 12.41 -2.77 3.51
N ALA A 29 13.43 -3.37 4.09
CA ALA A 29 14.04 -4.57 3.54
C ALA A 29 13.14 -5.81 3.65
N ASP A 30 12.20 -5.80 4.58
CA ASP A 30 11.29 -6.88 4.93
C ASP A 30 9.89 -6.69 4.33
N SER A 31 8.90 -7.31 4.97
CA SER A 31 7.48 -7.23 4.66
C SER A 31 6.63 -7.19 5.92
N GLY A 32 5.41 -6.62 5.83
CA GLY A 32 4.45 -6.64 6.91
C GLY A 32 4.91 -5.87 8.15
N ALA A 33 5.43 -4.68 7.96
CA ALA A 33 5.72 -3.74 9.03
C ALA A 33 4.54 -2.82 9.34
N ASP A 34 4.50 -2.26 10.53
CA ASP A 34 3.49 -1.29 10.94
C ASP A 34 3.55 -0.02 10.07
N ASN A 35 2.38 0.61 9.83
CA ASN A 35 2.30 1.79 8.97
C ASN A 35 2.59 3.11 9.70
N TRP A 36 2.71 3.10 11.04
CA TRP A 36 3.01 4.28 11.88
C TRP A 36 4.23 4.12 12.74
N GLU A 37 4.68 2.87 12.99
CA GLU A 37 5.76 2.60 13.92
C GLU A 37 6.84 1.71 13.29
N GLN A 38 8.07 1.83 13.79
CA GLN A 38 9.18 0.97 13.37
C GLN A 38 9.11 -0.39 14.07
N LYS A 39 8.03 -1.12 13.83
CA LYS A 39 7.88 -2.47 14.37
C LYS A 39 7.42 -3.47 13.31
N PRO A 40 7.82 -4.75 13.41
CA PRO A 40 7.35 -5.79 12.53
C PRO A 40 5.90 -6.14 12.86
N TYR A 41 5.15 -6.57 11.87
CA TYR A 41 3.83 -7.18 12.05
C TYR A 41 3.88 -8.70 11.91
N LEU A 42 4.72 -9.21 11.02
CA LEU A 42 4.89 -10.65 10.83
C LEU A 42 5.82 -11.22 11.90
N PRO A 43 5.41 -12.31 12.60
CA PRO A 43 6.18 -12.88 13.72
C PRO A 43 7.51 -13.52 13.31
N ILE A 44 7.78 -13.63 12.02
CA ILE A 44 9.07 -14.12 11.48
C ILE A 44 10.18 -13.07 11.52
N TYR A 45 9.83 -11.80 11.78
CA TYR A 45 10.80 -10.71 11.89
C TYR A 45 10.87 -10.20 13.31
N GLU A 46 12.07 -10.02 13.83
CA GLU A 46 12.31 -9.47 15.17
C GLU A 46 12.15 -7.94 15.19
N GLN A 47 12.40 -7.28 14.07
CA GLN A 47 12.30 -5.83 13.90
C GLN A 47 11.90 -5.46 12.48
N ALA A 48 11.40 -4.25 12.28
CA ALA A 48 11.20 -3.68 10.95
C ALA A 48 12.53 -3.05 10.49
N ASN A 49 13.17 -3.67 9.49
CA ASN A 49 14.51 -3.28 9.03
C ASN A 49 14.41 -2.20 7.94
N TRP A 50 14.53 -0.94 8.36
CA TRP A 50 14.60 0.20 7.47
C TRP A 50 16.03 0.62 7.21
N PHE A 51 16.30 1.03 5.96
CA PHE A 51 17.61 1.50 5.50
C PHE A 51 17.44 2.74 4.64
N ALA A 52 18.38 3.70 4.76
CA ALA A 52 18.53 4.83 3.88
C ALA A 52 19.95 4.79 3.28
N ASP A 53 20.05 4.78 1.95
CA ASP A 53 21.30 4.73 1.20
C ASP A 53 22.27 3.63 1.68
N GLY A 54 21.72 2.50 2.12
CA GLY A 54 22.48 1.33 2.61
C GLY A 54 22.73 1.28 4.12
N GLU A 55 22.50 2.37 4.83
CA GLU A 55 22.68 2.45 6.27
C GLU A 55 21.35 2.25 7.01
N ARG A 56 21.40 1.75 8.25
CA ARG A 56 20.21 1.62 9.09
C ARG A 56 19.55 2.97 9.30
N PHE A 57 18.24 2.98 9.24
CA PHE A 57 17.44 4.19 9.30
C PHE A 57 16.32 4.07 10.34
N ASP A 58 16.24 5.06 11.23
CA ASP A 58 15.16 5.18 12.20
C ASP A 58 14.04 6.05 11.63
N LEU A 59 12.80 5.56 11.75
CA LEU A 59 11.63 6.28 11.26
C LEU A 59 11.33 7.52 12.12
N PRO A 60 10.85 8.62 11.53
CA PRO A 60 10.46 9.80 12.28
C PRO A 60 9.19 9.57 13.12
N ASP A 61 9.02 10.35 14.20
CA ASP A 61 7.88 10.24 15.12
C ASP A 61 6.52 10.45 14.45
N ASP A 62 6.47 11.26 13.37
CA ASP A 62 5.25 11.53 12.60
C ASP A 62 5.07 10.60 11.39
N PHE A 63 5.73 9.45 11.39
CA PHE A 63 5.69 8.50 10.29
C PHE A 63 4.27 8.02 9.98
N TYR A 64 3.92 8.05 8.69
CA TYR A 64 2.85 7.26 8.08
C TYR A 64 3.35 6.79 6.71
N SER A 65 3.40 5.48 6.50
CA SER A 65 4.15 4.86 5.39
C SER A 65 3.87 5.46 4.02
N SER A 66 2.60 5.54 3.58
CA SER A 66 2.26 6.03 2.23
C SER A 66 2.61 7.50 2.03
N ARG A 67 2.44 8.36 3.07
CA ARG A 67 2.86 9.76 3.03
C ARG A 67 4.38 9.87 2.95
N PHE A 68 5.05 9.22 3.89
CA PHE A 68 6.50 9.29 4.03
C PHE A 68 7.25 8.86 2.77
N LEU A 69 6.82 7.76 2.15
CA LEU A 69 7.47 7.24 0.94
C LEU A 69 7.34 8.22 -0.24
N VAL A 70 6.17 8.86 -0.39
CA VAL A 70 5.97 9.90 -1.40
C VAL A 70 6.83 11.13 -1.10
N ASP A 71 6.88 11.58 0.17
CA ASP A 71 7.69 12.74 0.58
C ASP A 71 9.18 12.49 0.32
N LYS A 72 9.67 11.24 0.50
CA LYS A 72 11.05 10.88 0.16
C LYS A 72 11.32 10.93 -1.34
N ILE A 73 10.44 10.41 -2.19
CA ILE A 73 10.60 10.51 -3.65
C ILE A 73 10.58 11.97 -4.11
N ILE A 74 9.66 12.79 -3.61
CA ILE A 74 9.63 14.23 -3.90
C ILE A 74 10.96 14.88 -3.51
N GLY A 75 11.45 14.64 -2.29
CA GLY A 75 12.73 15.18 -1.83
C GLY A 75 13.94 14.75 -2.67
N PHE A 76 13.96 13.49 -3.15
CA PHE A 76 15.01 13.02 -4.06
C PHE A 76 14.95 13.72 -5.43
N ILE A 77 13.75 13.94 -5.97
CA ILE A 77 13.56 14.69 -7.22
C ILE A 77 14.03 16.13 -7.06
N ASP A 78 13.62 16.80 -5.98
CA ASP A 78 13.98 18.18 -5.69
C ASP A 78 15.48 18.36 -5.50
N SER A 79 16.14 17.41 -4.86
CA SER A 79 17.61 17.45 -4.67
C SER A 79 18.38 17.40 -5.99
N ASN A 80 17.75 16.99 -7.08
CA ASN A 80 18.32 16.89 -8.43
C ASN A 80 17.68 17.89 -9.43
N ALA A 81 16.92 18.85 -8.96
CA ALA A 81 16.16 19.80 -9.81
C ALA A 81 17.03 20.62 -10.78
N GLY A 82 18.34 20.74 -10.53
CA GLY A 82 19.30 21.41 -11.43
C GLY A 82 19.86 20.54 -12.57
N SER A 83 19.49 19.26 -12.63
CA SER A 83 20.00 18.33 -13.64
C SER A 83 19.05 18.25 -14.85
N GLU A 84 19.60 18.28 -16.06
CA GLU A 84 18.86 17.99 -17.30
C GLU A 84 18.73 16.47 -17.58
N ALA A 85 19.38 15.64 -16.78
CA ALA A 85 19.31 14.19 -16.95
C ALA A 85 17.94 13.64 -16.52
N PRO A 86 17.34 12.72 -17.28
CA PRO A 86 16.11 12.07 -16.87
C PRO A 86 16.33 11.25 -15.60
N PHE A 87 15.31 11.13 -14.76
CA PHE A 87 15.34 10.29 -13.57
C PHE A 87 14.48 9.04 -13.73
N PHE A 88 14.77 8.02 -12.94
CA PHE A 88 13.92 6.86 -12.70
C PHE A 88 13.61 6.79 -11.19
N ALA A 89 12.34 6.76 -10.83
CA ALA A 89 11.89 6.62 -9.46
C ALA A 89 11.03 5.35 -9.30
N TYR A 90 11.42 4.49 -8.36
CA TYR A 90 10.67 3.28 -8.00
C TYR A 90 10.04 3.48 -6.61
N LEU A 91 8.72 3.45 -6.55
CA LEU A 91 7.92 3.69 -5.35
C LEU A 91 7.06 2.46 -5.00
N PRO A 92 7.65 1.40 -4.45
CA PRO A 92 6.92 0.20 -4.04
C PRO A 92 6.29 0.40 -2.67
N PHE A 93 5.02 0.75 -2.63
CA PHE A 93 4.31 0.97 -1.38
C PHE A 93 4.26 -0.29 -0.50
N GLN A 94 4.22 -0.09 0.82
CA GLN A 94 3.87 -1.12 1.79
C GLN A 94 2.36 -1.41 1.74
N ALA A 95 1.53 -0.41 1.54
CA ALA A 95 0.10 -0.55 1.26
C ALA A 95 -0.10 -1.35 -0.06
N VAL A 96 -1.02 -2.29 -0.08
CA VAL A 96 -2.06 -2.58 0.90
C VAL A 96 -1.82 -3.93 1.62
N HIS A 97 -0.58 -4.27 1.89
CA HIS A 97 -0.21 -5.46 2.64
C HIS A 97 -0.67 -5.33 4.11
N ILE A 98 -0.78 -6.46 4.82
CA ILE A 98 -1.01 -6.46 6.26
C ILE A 98 0.20 -5.83 6.99
N PRO A 99 -0.03 -5.10 8.11
CA PRO A 99 -1.30 -4.83 8.79
C PRO A 99 -2.20 -3.88 8.00
N VAL A 100 -3.51 -4.14 8.07
CA VAL A 100 -4.51 -3.29 7.40
C VAL A 100 -4.79 -2.07 8.29
N GLN A 101 -4.22 -0.94 7.91
CA GLN A 101 -4.20 0.30 8.70
C GLN A 101 -4.31 1.51 7.77
N ALA A 102 -5.16 2.47 8.11
CA ALA A 102 -5.32 3.72 7.37
C ALA A 102 -5.65 4.88 8.33
N PRO A 103 -5.35 6.13 7.96
CA PRO A 103 -5.77 7.28 8.75
C PRO A 103 -7.29 7.35 8.86
N GLN A 104 -7.80 7.74 10.05
CA GLN A 104 -9.21 7.73 10.37
C GLN A 104 -10.05 8.53 9.36
N SER A 105 -9.54 9.67 8.89
CA SER A 105 -10.20 10.52 7.91
C SER A 105 -10.52 9.83 6.57
N PHE A 106 -9.75 8.82 6.20
CA PHE A 106 -10.05 7.98 5.04
C PHE A 106 -11.00 6.84 5.40
N ILE A 107 -10.87 6.24 6.60
CA ILE A 107 -11.74 5.16 7.07
C ILE A 107 -13.20 5.61 7.14
N ASP A 108 -13.46 6.82 7.64
CA ASP A 108 -14.80 7.37 7.82
C ASP A 108 -15.61 7.46 6.53
N ARG A 109 -14.93 7.58 5.37
CA ARG A 109 -15.56 7.62 4.04
C ARG A 109 -16.18 6.28 3.63
N TYR A 110 -15.78 5.19 4.28
CA TYR A 110 -16.21 3.82 3.97
C TYR A 110 -17.12 3.23 5.04
N GLU A 111 -17.60 4.04 5.99
CA GLU A 111 -18.53 3.57 7.00
C GLU A 111 -19.82 3.07 6.33
N GLY A 112 -20.25 1.85 6.66
CA GLY A 112 -21.44 1.20 6.10
C GLY A 112 -21.32 0.68 4.67
N VAL A 113 -20.27 1.04 3.91
CA VAL A 113 -20.14 0.69 2.48
C VAL A 113 -20.08 -0.82 2.24
N TYR A 114 -19.59 -1.58 3.20
CA TYR A 114 -19.36 -3.02 3.08
C TYR A 114 -20.30 -3.88 3.93
N ASP A 115 -21.34 -3.31 4.50
CA ASP A 115 -22.27 -4.01 5.40
C ASP A 115 -23.12 -5.08 4.70
N ASP A 116 -23.34 -4.91 3.38
CA ASP A 116 -24.06 -5.90 2.55
C ASP A 116 -23.25 -7.20 2.29
N GLY A 117 -21.95 -7.17 2.57
CA GLY A 117 -21.05 -8.32 2.42
C GLY A 117 -20.42 -8.50 1.06
N TRP A 118 -19.57 -9.53 0.98
CA TRP A 118 -18.69 -9.73 -0.19
C TRP A 118 -19.41 -10.29 -1.43
N GLU A 119 -20.48 -11.09 -1.31
CA GLU A 119 -21.21 -11.57 -2.48
C GLU A 119 -21.89 -10.41 -3.23
N VAL A 120 -22.53 -9.49 -2.48
CA VAL A 120 -23.19 -8.30 -3.06
C VAL A 120 -22.14 -7.39 -3.73
N LEU A 121 -21.04 -7.13 -3.06
CA LEU A 121 -19.95 -6.32 -3.61
C LEU A 121 -19.36 -6.97 -4.87
N ARG A 122 -19.11 -8.26 -4.84
CA ARG A 122 -18.57 -9.01 -5.96
C ARG A 122 -19.49 -8.96 -7.16
N ALA A 123 -20.79 -9.16 -6.95
CA ALA A 123 -21.79 -9.07 -8.02
C ALA A 123 -21.86 -7.66 -8.64
N LYS A 124 -21.80 -6.60 -7.80
CA LYS A 124 -21.72 -5.20 -8.28
C LYS A 124 -20.48 -4.96 -9.15
N ARG A 125 -19.32 -5.40 -8.68
CA ARG A 125 -18.02 -5.28 -9.40
C ARG A 125 -18.03 -6.06 -10.72
N TYR A 126 -18.55 -7.27 -10.71
CA TYR A 126 -18.66 -8.11 -11.91
C TYR A 126 -19.50 -7.42 -13.00
N LYS A 127 -20.69 -6.92 -12.65
CA LYS A 127 -21.54 -6.16 -13.57
C LYS A 127 -20.86 -4.91 -14.11
N ALA A 128 -20.16 -4.16 -13.26
CA ALA A 128 -19.41 -2.98 -13.70
C ALA A 128 -18.28 -3.36 -14.66
N ALA A 129 -17.54 -4.44 -14.42
CA ALA A 129 -16.50 -4.93 -15.30
C ALA A 129 -17.05 -5.39 -16.67
N GLN A 130 -18.22 -6.04 -16.70
CA GLN A 130 -18.91 -6.38 -17.93
C GLN A 130 -19.35 -5.13 -18.70
N ALA A 131 -19.91 -4.13 -18.01
CA ALA A 131 -20.34 -2.87 -18.65
C ALA A 131 -19.16 -2.09 -19.26
N LEU A 132 -17.96 -2.22 -18.68
CA LEU A 132 -16.73 -1.63 -19.21
C LEU A 132 -16.04 -2.49 -20.29
N GLY A 133 -16.60 -3.64 -20.65
CA GLY A 133 -16.01 -4.56 -21.62
C GLY A 133 -14.75 -5.29 -21.13
N LEU A 134 -14.44 -5.23 -19.84
CA LEU A 134 -13.29 -5.93 -19.24
C LEU A 134 -13.53 -7.41 -19.04
N VAL A 135 -14.79 -7.82 -18.95
CA VAL A 135 -15.22 -9.21 -18.84
C VAL A 135 -16.26 -9.47 -19.93
N PRO A 136 -16.14 -10.55 -20.73
CA PRO A 136 -17.13 -10.89 -21.74
C PRO A 136 -18.55 -11.03 -21.16
N ALA A 137 -19.55 -10.52 -21.86
CA ALA A 137 -20.94 -10.52 -21.38
C ALA A 137 -21.51 -11.92 -21.10
N ASN A 138 -21.00 -12.95 -21.79
CA ASN A 138 -21.39 -14.35 -21.64
C ASN A 138 -20.54 -15.15 -20.63
N SER A 139 -19.57 -14.51 -19.98
CA SER A 139 -18.80 -15.18 -18.93
C SER A 139 -19.67 -15.44 -17.71
N ALA A 140 -19.46 -16.55 -17.05
CA ALA A 140 -20.06 -16.83 -15.73
C ALA A 140 -19.15 -16.29 -14.62
N MET A 141 -19.74 -15.80 -13.53
CA MET A 141 -19.01 -15.46 -12.33
C MET A 141 -18.72 -16.74 -11.53
N GLU A 142 -17.46 -17.10 -11.42
CA GLU A 142 -17.04 -18.29 -10.66
C GLU A 142 -17.46 -18.23 -9.18
N PRO A 143 -17.81 -19.35 -8.53
CA PRO A 143 -18.09 -19.40 -7.10
C PRO A 143 -16.86 -19.01 -6.25
N MET A 144 -17.09 -18.48 -5.06
CA MET A 144 -16.06 -18.27 -4.02
C MET A 144 -15.94 -19.52 -3.15
N ALA A 145 -15.46 -20.63 -3.71
CA ALA A 145 -15.50 -21.95 -3.09
C ALA A 145 -14.79 -22.05 -1.72
N SER A 146 -13.78 -21.22 -1.47
CA SER A 146 -13.00 -21.21 -0.22
C SER A 146 -13.48 -20.16 0.80
N THR A 147 -14.55 -19.43 0.49
CA THR A 147 -15.06 -18.34 1.34
C THR A 147 -16.42 -18.69 1.87
N GLU A 148 -16.61 -18.66 3.18
CA GLU A 148 -17.92 -18.84 3.80
C GLU A 148 -18.89 -17.76 3.32
N SER A 149 -20.16 -18.13 3.09
CA SER A 149 -21.18 -17.17 2.69
C SER A 149 -21.42 -16.13 3.79
N TRP A 150 -21.50 -14.85 3.38
CA TRP A 150 -21.80 -13.76 4.29
C TRP A 150 -23.05 -14.00 5.12
N GLN A 151 -24.07 -14.61 4.53
CA GLN A 151 -25.33 -14.86 5.21
C GLN A 151 -25.18 -15.77 6.44
N ASN A 152 -24.24 -16.71 6.40
CA ASN A 152 -23.99 -17.69 7.47
C ASN A 152 -23.16 -17.12 8.63
N LEU A 153 -22.54 -15.95 8.45
CA LEU A 153 -21.70 -15.35 9.48
C LEU A 153 -22.54 -14.79 10.64
N GLU A 154 -22.00 -14.94 11.85
CA GLU A 154 -22.53 -14.29 13.03
C GLU A 154 -22.50 -12.76 12.90
N PRO A 155 -23.45 -12.01 13.50
CA PRO A 155 -23.52 -10.55 13.39
C PRO A 155 -22.22 -9.83 13.82
N LYS A 156 -21.52 -10.34 14.84
CA LYS A 156 -20.23 -9.78 15.27
C LYS A 156 -19.16 -9.95 14.19
N THR A 157 -19.12 -11.11 13.56
CA THR A 157 -18.17 -11.41 12.47
C THR A 157 -18.47 -10.55 11.25
N LYS A 158 -19.73 -10.38 10.86
CA LYS A 158 -20.14 -9.47 9.77
C LYS A 158 -19.62 -8.06 10.00
N ARG A 159 -19.89 -7.48 11.17
CA ARG A 159 -19.39 -6.14 11.51
C ARG A 159 -17.86 -6.04 11.46
N TYR A 160 -17.17 -7.04 11.97
CA TYR A 160 -15.71 -7.08 11.94
C TYR A 160 -15.15 -7.13 10.51
N GLN A 161 -15.73 -7.98 9.66
CA GLN A 161 -15.28 -8.13 8.26
C GLN A 161 -15.63 -6.88 7.42
N ALA A 162 -16.81 -6.28 7.63
CA ALA A 162 -17.17 -5.04 6.98
C ALA A 162 -16.20 -3.91 7.36
N LYS A 163 -15.86 -3.78 8.64
CA LYS A 163 -14.87 -2.81 9.13
C LYS A 163 -13.48 -3.06 8.56
N ARG A 164 -13.02 -4.31 8.50
CA ARG A 164 -11.72 -4.65 7.86
C ARG A 164 -11.70 -4.23 6.40
N MET A 165 -12.78 -4.47 5.65
CA MET A 165 -12.87 -4.07 4.25
C MET A 165 -12.89 -2.55 4.09
N ALA A 166 -13.57 -1.82 4.99
CA ALA A 166 -13.56 -0.37 5.03
C ALA A 166 -12.15 0.19 5.24
N VAL A 167 -11.41 -0.36 6.22
CA VAL A 167 -10.01 0.04 6.47
C VAL A 167 -9.10 -0.30 5.28
N TYR A 168 -9.30 -1.46 4.64
CA TYR A 168 -8.55 -1.83 3.44
C TYR A 168 -8.78 -0.85 2.28
N ALA A 169 -10.03 -0.48 2.03
CA ALA A 169 -10.38 0.50 1.00
C ALA A 169 -9.80 1.88 1.31
N ALA A 170 -9.87 2.30 2.58
CA ALA A 170 -9.26 3.54 3.05
C ALA A 170 -7.73 3.54 2.88
N MET A 171 -7.08 2.39 3.04
CA MET A 171 -5.64 2.24 2.80
C MET A 171 -5.29 2.43 1.32
N VAL A 172 -6.12 1.91 0.39
CA VAL A 172 -5.97 2.15 -1.05
C VAL A 172 -6.16 3.63 -1.36
N GLU A 173 -7.21 4.26 -0.83
CA GLU A 173 -7.48 5.68 -1.07
C GLU A 173 -6.40 6.60 -0.52
N ALA A 174 -5.88 6.31 0.67
CA ALA A 174 -4.76 7.08 1.24
C ALA A 174 -3.50 6.97 0.38
N MET A 175 -3.20 5.79 -0.14
CA MET A 175 -2.10 5.59 -1.08
C MET A 175 -2.32 6.41 -2.37
N ASP A 176 -3.48 6.32 -2.98
CA ASP A 176 -3.84 7.06 -4.19
C ASP A 176 -3.77 8.58 -4.00
N PHE A 177 -4.27 9.08 -2.86
CA PHE A 177 -4.14 10.49 -2.49
C PHE A 177 -2.68 10.97 -2.47
N HIS A 178 -1.78 10.20 -1.88
CA HIS A 178 -0.37 10.56 -1.83
C HIS A 178 0.32 10.42 -3.20
N ILE A 179 -0.07 9.46 -4.03
CA ILE A 179 0.35 9.38 -5.45
C ILE A 179 -0.09 10.65 -6.18
N GLY A 180 -1.31 11.12 -5.96
CA GLY A 180 -1.83 12.38 -6.52
C GLY A 180 -0.94 13.58 -6.18
N ARG A 181 -0.41 13.64 -4.94
CA ARG A 181 0.55 14.70 -4.52
C ARG A 181 1.85 14.65 -5.33
N LEU A 182 2.42 13.45 -5.53
CA LEU A 182 3.62 13.29 -6.37
C LEU A 182 3.35 13.71 -7.81
N ILE A 183 2.23 13.28 -8.40
CA ILE A 183 1.86 13.65 -9.77
C ILE A 183 1.67 15.18 -9.90
N GLN A 184 1.08 15.84 -8.89
CA GLN A 184 0.93 17.28 -8.89
C GLN A 184 2.29 17.97 -8.82
N HIS A 185 3.17 17.54 -7.94
CA HIS A 185 4.54 18.04 -7.81
C HIS A 185 5.35 17.97 -9.13
N LEU A 186 5.13 16.91 -9.93
CA LEU A 186 5.78 16.74 -11.22
C LEU A 186 5.22 17.65 -12.34
N LYS A 187 4.05 18.30 -12.10
CA LYS A 187 3.42 19.23 -13.06
C LYS A 187 3.73 20.69 -12.77
N ASP A 188 4.04 21.00 -11.52
CA ASP A 188 4.38 22.36 -11.04
C ASP A 188 5.83 22.72 -11.34
#